data_d4b35870309f1402c7e0fd9e6945e077
#
_entry.id   d4b35870309f1402c7e0fd9e6945e077
#
_cell.length_a   1.000
_cell.length_b   1.000
_cell.length_c   1.000
_cell.angle_alpha   90.00
_cell.angle_beta   90.00
_cell.angle_gamma   90.00
#
_symmetry.space_group_name_H-M   'P 1'
#
loop_
_entity.id
_entity.type
_entity.pdbx_description
1 polymer ?
#
loop_
_entity_poly.entity_id
_entity_poly.type
_entity_poly.pdbx_seq_one_letter_code
_entity_poly.pdbx_strand_id
1 'polypeptide(L)'
;MLQVPMSKKDIAEAIGVDRSNIYREIKRNCDSRSGKYNPDLAQRKADKRKVEKKRKEVFTQAMKKRVKKLLRKDLSPEQIVGRSQVENIAMVSHETIYCWIWQDKRQGGDLHKSLRRQGRKYSKRGSKNAGRGFIPNRVEIDQRPSIVEQKERFGDLEIDTIIGKNHKGAILTINDRATSRVWIRKLSGKEAIPVAKITVWALRKVKNLIHTITADNGKEFAKHEDIAQKLDINFYFCKPYHSWERGANENTNGLIRQYIPKGKDFSEVTNKRIKWIENNLNNRPRKRLGYLTPNEKFKQIINMNSVAFGT
;
A
#
# COMPACT_ATOMS: atom_id res chain seq x y z
N MET A 1 -12.46 -1.03 55.49
CA MET A 1 -13.65 -1.86 55.84
C MET A 1 -13.27 -3.23 56.39
N LEU A 2 -12.32 -3.98 55.85
CA LEU A 2 -11.90 -5.28 56.43
C LEU A 2 -11.14 -5.18 57.78
N GLN A 3 -10.84 -4.00 58.25
CA GLN A 3 -10.24 -3.71 59.56
C GLN A 3 -11.29 -3.21 60.60
N VAL A 4 -12.54 -3.05 60.21
CA VAL A 4 -13.66 -2.67 61.02
C VAL A 4 -14.50 -3.94 61.27
N PRO A 5 -15.21 -4.12 62.39
CA PRO A 5 -16.04 -5.31 62.66
C PRO A 5 -17.32 -5.32 61.81
N MET A 6 -17.17 -5.43 60.51
CA MET A 6 -18.25 -5.60 59.54
C MET A 6 -18.23 -7.01 58.96
N SER A 7 -19.42 -7.58 58.69
CA SER A 7 -19.49 -8.86 58.03
C SER A 7 -19.04 -8.75 56.55
N LYS A 8 -18.55 -9.85 55.99
CA LYS A 8 -18.15 -9.87 54.57
C LYS A 8 -19.31 -9.59 53.60
N LYS A 9 -20.54 -9.82 54.04
CA LYS A 9 -21.79 -9.53 53.35
C LYS A 9 -22.00 -8.02 53.28
N ASP A 10 -21.95 -7.35 54.45
CA ASP A 10 -22.17 -5.92 54.56
C ASP A 10 -21.11 -5.13 53.83
N ILE A 11 -19.88 -5.63 53.83
CA ILE A 11 -18.77 -5.03 53.03
C ILE A 11 -19.09 -5.14 51.52
N ALA A 12 -19.60 -6.29 51.05
CA ALA A 12 -19.96 -6.46 49.65
C ALA A 12 -21.09 -5.53 49.21
N GLU A 13 -22.13 -5.39 50.07
CA GLU A 13 -23.21 -4.44 49.85
C GLU A 13 -22.73 -2.99 49.85
N ALA A 14 -21.90 -2.61 50.79
CA ALA A 14 -21.36 -1.25 50.91
C ALA A 14 -20.49 -0.82 49.71
N ILE A 15 -19.81 -1.78 49.05
CA ILE A 15 -18.96 -1.51 47.88
C ILE A 15 -19.69 -1.77 46.58
N GLY A 16 -20.89 -2.34 46.59
CA GLY A 16 -21.68 -2.66 45.42
C GLY A 16 -21.10 -3.81 44.56
N VAL A 17 -20.48 -4.82 45.21
CA VAL A 17 -19.90 -5.98 44.54
C VAL A 17 -20.49 -7.29 45.05
N ASP A 18 -20.41 -8.35 44.20
CA ASP A 18 -20.82 -9.68 44.64
C ASP A 18 -19.98 -10.20 45.81
N ARG A 19 -20.63 -10.86 46.77
CA ARG A 19 -20.00 -11.43 47.97
C ARG A 19 -18.81 -12.35 47.65
N SER A 20 -18.88 -13.08 46.54
CA SER A 20 -17.78 -13.96 46.08
C SER A 20 -16.48 -13.18 45.74
N ASN A 21 -16.60 -11.92 45.33
CA ASN A 21 -15.42 -11.07 45.06
C ASN A 21 -14.67 -10.75 46.35
N ILE A 22 -15.36 -10.48 47.44
CA ILE A 22 -14.71 -10.24 48.73
C ILE A 22 -14.00 -11.49 49.22
N TYR A 23 -14.62 -12.67 49.12
CA TYR A 23 -13.97 -13.93 49.50
C TYR A 23 -12.73 -14.22 48.65
N ARG A 24 -12.79 -13.96 47.31
CA ARG A 24 -11.63 -14.14 46.42
C ARG A 24 -10.53 -13.14 46.74
N GLU A 25 -10.87 -11.90 47.03
CA GLU A 25 -9.93 -10.87 47.44
C GLU A 25 -9.17 -11.24 48.70
N ILE A 26 -9.89 -11.62 49.75
CA ILE A 26 -9.32 -12.06 51.04
C ILE A 26 -8.42 -13.28 50.79
N LYS A 27 -8.95 -14.35 50.14
CA LYS A 27 -8.19 -15.58 49.88
C LYS A 27 -6.89 -15.34 49.12
N ARG A 28 -6.89 -14.38 48.21
CA ARG A 28 -5.70 -14.09 47.35
C ARG A 28 -4.68 -13.18 48.02
N ASN A 29 -5.12 -12.31 48.91
CA ASN A 29 -4.34 -11.17 49.32
C ASN A 29 -4.08 -11.05 50.82
N CYS A 30 -4.78 -11.83 51.68
CA CYS A 30 -4.44 -11.89 53.09
C CYS A 30 -3.00 -12.30 53.36
N ASP A 31 -2.47 -11.83 54.48
CA ASP A 31 -1.20 -12.31 54.97
C ASP A 31 -1.31 -13.80 55.34
N SER A 32 -0.41 -14.63 54.77
CA SER A 32 -0.39 -16.06 54.97
C SER A 32 0.00 -16.47 56.41
N ARG A 33 0.66 -15.57 57.17
CA ARG A 33 1.13 -15.84 58.53
C ARG A 33 0.09 -15.47 59.55
N SER A 34 -0.49 -14.26 59.45
CA SER A 34 -1.43 -13.73 60.43
C SER A 34 -2.90 -13.97 60.07
N GLY A 35 -3.21 -14.36 58.84
CA GLY A 35 -4.56 -14.48 58.32
C GLY A 35 -5.28 -13.11 58.17
N LYS A 36 -4.66 -12.02 58.55
CA LYS A 36 -5.23 -10.68 58.49
C LYS A 36 -5.11 -10.03 57.13
N TYR A 37 -6.11 -9.27 56.72
CA TYR A 37 -6.07 -8.50 55.49
C TYR A 37 -5.38 -7.16 55.75
N ASN A 38 -4.32 -6.89 54.97
CA ASN A 38 -3.62 -5.60 54.95
C ASN A 38 -3.68 -5.03 53.53
N PRO A 39 -4.26 -3.83 53.34
CA PRO A 39 -4.45 -3.21 52.03
C PRO A 39 -3.13 -3.04 51.25
N ASP A 40 -2.05 -2.59 51.92
CA ASP A 40 -0.75 -2.36 51.28
C ASP A 40 -0.10 -3.70 50.85
N LEU A 41 -0.23 -4.75 51.64
CA LEU A 41 0.24 -6.07 51.30
C LEU A 41 -0.59 -6.63 50.13
N ALA A 42 -1.92 -6.45 50.17
CA ALA A 42 -2.83 -6.86 49.11
C ALA A 42 -2.46 -6.19 47.76
N GLN A 43 -2.21 -4.88 47.82
CA GLN A 43 -1.77 -4.13 46.60
C GLN A 43 -0.43 -4.65 46.09
N ARG A 44 0.58 -4.81 46.95
CA ARG A 44 1.88 -5.39 46.55
C ARG A 44 1.76 -6.78 45.94
N LYS A 45 0.91 -7.67 46.50
CA LYS A 45 0.64 -9.00 45.95
C LYS A 45 -0.05 -8.91 44.58
N ALA A 46 -0.99 -7.98 44.41
CA ALA A 46 -1.69 -7.75 43.15
C ALA A 46 -0.73 -7.24 42.06
N ASP A 47 0.13 -6.28 42.39
CA ASP A 47 1.13 -5.72 41.47
C ASP A 47 2.17 -6.78 41.06
N LYS A 48 2.67 -7.56 42.03
CA LYS A 48 3.55 -8.70 41.75
C LYS A 48 2.94 -9.67 40.75
N ARG A 49 1.68 -10.10 40.97
CA ARG A 49 0.96 -10.97 40.04
C ARG A 49 0.76 -10.35 38.65
N LYS A 50 0.54 -9.02 38.60
CA LYS A 50 0.42 -8.27 37.34
C LYS A 50 1.72 -8.35 36.51
N VAL A 51 2.86 -8.22 37.19
CA VAL A 51 4.19 -8.30 36.56
C VAL A 51 4.53 -9.74 36.17
N GLU A 52 4.26 -10.71 37.08
CA GLU A 52 4.57 -12.13 36.89
C GLU A 52 3.66 -12.82 35.87
N LYS A 53 2.49 -12.26 35.59
CA LYS A 53 1.56 -12.82 34.62
C LYS A 53 2.17 -12.78 33.23
N LYS A 54 2.79 -13.88 32.82
CA LYS A 54 3.28 -14.06 31.44
C LYS A 54 2.12 -13.88 30.47
N ARG A 55 2.09 -12.73 29.81
CA ARG A 55 1.15 -12.53 28.71
C ARG A 55 1.57 -13.46 27.58
N LYS A 56 0.62 -14.23 27.03
CA LYS A 56 0.87 -15.04 25.84
C LYS A 56 1.42 -14.13 24.74
N GLU A 57 2.61 -14.46 24.23
CA GLU A 57 3.21 -13.67 23.14
C GLU A 57 2.35 -13.83 21.88
N VAL A 58 1.55 -12.83 21.58
CA VAL A 58 0.67 -12.84 20.41
C VAL A 58 1.47 -12.63 19.13
N PHE A 59 2.50 -11.79 19.18
CA PHE A 59 3.39 -11.52 18.04
C PHE A 59 4.63 -12.44 18.09
N THR A 60 4.45 -13.67 17.62
CA THR A 60 5.45 -14.73 17.72
C THR A 60 6.71 -14.47 16.89
N GLN A 61 7.81 -15.16 17.20
CA GLN A 61 9.07 -15.06 16.44
C GLN A 61 8.90 -15.46 14.97
N ALA A 62 8.04 -16.45 14.69
CA ALA A 62 7.72 -16.87 13.33
C ALA A 62 7.04 -15.72 12.54
N MET A 63 6.06 -15.03 13.16
CA MET A 63 5.43 -13.85 12.57
C MET A 63 6.44 -12.72 12.35
N LYS A 64 7.30 -12.41 13.31
CA LYS A 64 8.35 -11.39 13.18
C LYS A 64 9.31 -11.70 12.03
N LYS A 65 9.73 -12.97 11.88
CA LYS A 65 10.58 -13.42 10.76
C LYS A 65 9.88 -13.21 9.40
N ARG A 66 8.60 -13.59 9.31
CA ARG A 66 7.78 -13.35 8.11
C ARG A 66 7.64 -11.85 7.80
N VAL A 67 7.32 -11.03 8.81
CA VAL A 67 7.20 -9.58 8.65
C VAL A 67 8.51 -8.98 8.15
N LYS A 68 9.66 -9.31 8.74
CA LYS A 68 10.99 -8.86 8.25
C LYS A 68 11.21 -9.23 6.77
N LYS A 69 10.89 -10.48 6.38
CA LYS A 69 11.03 -10.94 5.00
C LYS A 69 10.16 -10.12 4.03
N LEU A 70 8.93 -9.80 4.41
CA LEU A 70 7.99 -9.06 3.56
C LEU A 70 8.29 -7.55 3.54
N LEU A 71 8.74 -6.97 4.64
CA LEU A 71 9.25 -5.59 4.68
C LEU A 71 10.42 -5.39 3.71
N ARG A 72 11.37 -6.35 3.65
CA ARG A 72 12.49 -6.32 2.69
C ARG A 72 12.04 -6.40 1.21
N LYS A 73 10.80 -6.84 0.96
CA LYS A 73 10.13 -6.77 -0.35
C LYS A 73 9.29 -5.51 -0.53
N ASP A 74 9.53 -4.48 0.30
CA ASP A 74 8.85 -3.19 0.28
C ASP A 74 7.33 -3.23 0.55
N LEU A 75 6.80 -4.31 1.16
CA LEU A 75 5.41 -4.35 1.58
C LEU A 75 5.21 -3.48 2.81
N SER A 76 4.11 -2.72 2.85
CA SER A 76 3.69 -2.01 4.07
C SER A 76 3.11 -3.00 5.09
N PRO A 77 3.09 -2.67 6.40
CA PRO A 77 2.41 -3.47 7.41
C PRO A 77 0.97 -3.84 7.05
N GLU A 78 0.19 -2.91 6.49
CA GLU A 78 -1.17 -3.16 6.02
C GLU A 78 -1.20 -4.21 4.89
N GLN A 79 -0.27 -4.13 3.93
CA GLN A 79 -0.14 -5.13 2.86
C GLN A 79 0.29 -6.51 3.38
N ILE A 80 1.14 -6.54 4.41
CA ILE A 80 1.58 -7.79 5.05
C ILE A 80 0.40 -8.49 5.71
N VAL A 81 -0.41 -7.76 6.47
CA VAL A 81 -1.60 -8.31 7.14
C VAL A 81 -2.63 -8.79 6.12
N GLY A 82 -3.02 -7.93 5.18
CA GLY A 82 -4.00 -8.30 4.17
C GLY A 82 -3.55 -9.46 3.29
N ARG A 83 -2.27 -9.51 2.92
CA ARG A 83 -1.71 -10.66 2.18
C ARG A 83 -1.72 -11.94 3.02
N SER A 84 -1.42 -11.85 4.31
CA SER A 84 -1.50 -13.00 5.20
C SER A 84 -2.94 -13.54 5.34
N GLN A 85 -3.95 -12.65 5.31
CA GLN A 85 -5.37 -13.06 5.27
C GLN A 85 -5.71 -13.83 3.99
N VAL A 86 -5.27 -13.33 2.83
CA VAL A 86 -5.48 -14.01 1.53
C VAL A 86 -4.81 -15.40 1.51
N GLU A 87 -3.67 -15.54 2.19
CA GLU A 87 -2.93 -16.80 2.29
C GLU A 87 -3.38 -17.69 3.47
N ASN A 88 -4.42 -17.30 4.23
CA ASN A 88 -4.90 -17.98 5.44
C ASN A 88 -3.78 -18.19 6.49
N ILE A 89 -2.87 -17.23 6.62
CA ILE A 89 -1.76 -17.25 7.58
C ILE A 89 -2.09 -16.31 8.73
N ALA A 90 -2.08 -16.83 9.96
CA ALA A 90 -2.30 -16.00 11.16
C ALA A 90 -1.28 -14.87 11.26
N MET A 91 -1.74 -13.64 11.51
CA MET A 91 -0.91 -12.46 11.66
C MET A 91 -1.54 -11.48 12.66
N VAL A 92 -0.69 -10.69 13.33
CA VAL A 92 -1.14 -9.58 14.19
C VAL A 92 -1.64 -8.40 13.35
N SER A 93 -2.29 -7.42 14.00
CA SER A 93 -2.75 -6.21 13.33
C SER A 93 -1.59 -5.39 12.75
N HIS A 94 -1.88 -4.56 11.77
CA HIS A 94 -0.85 -3.69 11.17
C HIS A 94 -0.35 -2.63 12.15
N GLU A 95 -1.17 -2.19 13.10
CA GLU A 95 -0.76 -1.31 14.19
C GLU A 95 0.31 -1.98 15.07
N THR A 96 0.11 -3.25 15.44
CA THR A 96 1.09 -4.02 16.21
C THR A 96 2.43 -4.10 15.46
N ILE A 97 2.40 -4.31 14.14
CA ILE A 97 3.61 -4.32 13.31
C ILE A 97 4.26 -2.92 13.29
N TYR A 98 3.47 -1.84 13.15
CA TYR A 98 4.01 -0.48 13.22
C TYR A 98 4.64 -0.19 14.57
N CYS A 99 3.95 -0.51 15.69
CA CYS A 99 4.50 -0.35 17.04
C CYS A 99 5.85 -1.05 17.17
N TRP A 100 5.97 -2.27 16.67
CA TRP A 100 7.21 -3.03 16.70
C TRP A 100 8.31 -2.39 15.84
N ILE A 101 8.02 -1.89 14.65
CA ILE A 101 8.98 -1.17 13.79
C ILE A 101 9.48 0.10 14.48
N TRP A 102 8.60 0.85 15.15
CA TRP A 102 9.00 2.05 15.88
C TRP A 102 9.78 1.76 17.16
N GLN A 103 9.49 0.64 17.82
CA GLN A 103 10.29 0.17 18.95
C GLN A 103 11.69 -0.22 18.47
N ASP A 104 11.82 -0.98 17.39
CA ASP A 104 13.10 -1.33 16.75
C ASP A 104 13.91 -0.06 16.42
N LYS A 105 13.27 0.96 15.83
CA LYS A 105 13.92 2.24 15.54
C LYS A 105 14.47 2.92 16.80
N ARG A 106 13.69 2.94 17.89
CA ARG A 106 14.13 3.53 19.17
C ARG A 106 15.32 2.80 19.78
N GLN A 107 15.46 1.52 19.48
CA GLN A 107 16.57 0.67 19.90
C GLN A 107 17.75 0.67 18.90
N GLY A 108 17.76 1.59 17.92
CA GLY A 108 18.81 1.69 16.90
C GLY A 108 18.64 0.78 15.68
N GLY A 109 17.53 0.04 15.58
CA GLY A 109 17.25 -0.85 14.46
C GLY A 109 16.85 -0.12 13.17
N ASP A 110 16.77 -0.85 12.06
CA ASP A 110 16.64 -0.31 10.71
C ASP A 110 15.34 -0.70 9.98
N LEU A 111 14.41 -1.41 10.63
CA LEU A 111 13.16 -1.87 10.01
C LEU A 111 12.34 -0.74 9.38
N HIS A 112 12.39 0.46 9.98
CA HIS A 112 11.69 1.65 9.49
C HIS A 112 12.17 2.11 8.11
N LYS A 113 13.40 1.77 7.69
CA LYS A 113 13.96 2.12 6.38
C LYS A 113 13.24 1.41 5.23
N SER A 114 12.62 0.25 5.50
CA SER A 114 11.78 -0.48 4.54
C SER A 114 10.40 0.16 4.30
N LEU A 115 9.99 1.11 5.13
CA LEU A 115 8.72 1.81 4.93
C LEU A 115 8.83 2.85 3.81
N ARG A 116 7.74 3.05 3.05
CA ARG A 116 7.69 3.99 1.91
C ARG A 116 8.21 5.40 2.25
N ARG A 117 7.93 5.89 3.46
CA ARG A 117 8.36 7.23 3.92
C ARG A 117 9.64 7.22 4.74
N GLN A 118 10.16 6.07 5.09
CA GLN A 118 11.39 5.91 5.89
C GLN A 118 11.38 6.77 7.16
N GLY A 119 10.21 7.02 7.76
CA GLY A 119 10.03 7.87 8.92
C GLY A 119 10.01 9.38 8.66
N ARG A 120 9.99 9.83 7.41
CA ARG A 120 9.89 11.27 7.05
C ARG A 120 8.46 11.78 7.18
N LYS A 121 8.30 13.04 7.63
CA LYS A 121 6.99 13.72 7.69
C LYS A 121 6.41 13.95 6.29
N TYR A 122 5.08 14.04 6.21
CA TYR A 122 4.39 14.38 4.98
C TYR A 122 4.60 15.86 4.64
N SER A 123 5.03 16.15 3.40
CA SER A 123 5.08 17.52 2.87
C SER A 123 3.96 17.70 1.85
N LYS A 124 3.04 18.63 2.07
CA LYS A 124 2.06 19.06 1.06
C LYS A 124 2.83 19.80 -0.05
N ARG A 125 2.55 19.48 -1.30
CA ARG A 125 3.11 20.19 -2.46
C ARG A 125 2.04 21.05 -3.09
N GLY A 126 2.36 22.32 -3.28
CA GLY A 126 1.71 23.16 -4.28
C GLY A 126 2.46 23.02 -5.59
N SER A 127 1.79 22.79 -6.70
CA SER A 127 2.34 22.92 -8.04
C SER A 127 1.86 24.25 -8.62
N LYS A 128 2.81 25.11 -8.98
CA LYS A 128 2.52 26.32 -9.78
C LYS A 128 3.14 26.11 -11.17
N ASN A 129 2.32 26.34 -12.20
CA ASN A 129 2.67 26.53 -13.61
C ASN A 129 3.39 25.40 -14.35
N ALA A 130 2.59 24.53 -15.01
CA ALA A 130 3.06 23.80 -16.18
C ALA A 130 2.61 24.55 -17.44
N GLY A 131 3.55 24.88 -18.33
CA GLY A 131 3.27 25.53 -19.61
C GLY A 131 2.38 24.63 -20.48
N ARG A 132 1.37 25.21 -21.12
CA ARG A 132 0.42 24.51 -21.98
C ARG A 132 0.99 24.35 -23.37
N GLY A 133 0.97 23.14 -23.92
CA GLY A 133 1.20 22.88 -25.33
C GLY A 133 -0.12 22.60 -26.04
N PHE A 134 -0.25 23.04 -27.28
CA PHE A 134 -1.35 22.64 -28.15
C PHE A 134 -1.06 21.22 -28.69
N ILE A 135 -2.03 20.31 -28.58
CA ILE A 135 -2.01 18.97 -29.18
C ILE A 135 -3.14 18.94 -30.21
N PRO A 136 -2.85 18.76 -31.52
CA PRO A 136 -3.88 18.67 -32.55
C PRO A 136 -4.76 17.42 -32.35
N ASN A 137 -6.01 17.52 -32.83
CA ASN A 137 -6.98 16.40 -32.87
C ASN A 137 -7.20 15.68 -31.52
N ARG A 138 -7.04 16.40 -30.42
CA ARG A 138 -7.22 15.90 -29.07
C ARG A 138 -8.66 15.53 -28.78
N VAL A 139 -8.94 14.30 -28.37
CA VAL A 139 -10.23 13.87 -27.85
C VAL A 139 -10.24 14.04 -26.32
N GLU A 140 -11.21 14.77 -25.80
CA GLU A 140 -11.30 15.06 -24.38
C GLU A 140 -11.90 13.89 -23.59
N ILE A 141 -11.57 13.83 -22.30
CA ILE A 141 -11.99 12.76 -21.39
C ILE A 141 -13.52 12.65 -21.26
N ASP A 142 -14.27 13.73 -21.51
CA ASP A 142 -15.73 13.73 -21.46
C ASP A 142 -16.35 12.80 -22.52
N GLN A 143 -15.65 12.53 -23.61
CA GLN A 143 -16.06 11.58 -24.65
C GLN A 143 -15.68 10.12 -24.33
N ARG A 144 -14.98 9.90 -23.20
CA ARG A 144 -14.55 8.57 -22.76
C ARG A 144 -15.76 7.78 -22.25
N PRO A 145 -15.94 6.50 -22.67
CA PRO A 145 -17.05 5.66 -22.22
C PRO A 145 -17.08 5.56 -20.68
N SER A 146 -18.27 5.63 -20.08
CA SER A 146 -18.47 5.60 -18.62
C SER A 146 -17.96 4.30 -17.96
N ILE A 147 -17.94 3.19 -18.68
CA ILE A 147 -17.38 1.91 -18.21
C ILE A 147 -15.92 2.02 -17.73
N VAL A 148 -15.15 2.98 -18.30
CA VAL A 148 -13.75 3.20 -17.89
C VAL A 148 -13.66 3.70 -16.44
N GLU A 149 -14.69 4.41 -15.96
CA GLU A 149 -14.72 4.91 -14.58
C GLU A 149 -14.96 3.79 -13.55
N GLN A 150 -15.62 2.72 -13.93
CA GLN A 150 -15.89 1.57 -13.06
C GLN A 150 -14.60 0.84 -12.65
N LYS A 151 -13.53 0.94 -13.48
CA LYS A 151 -12.23 0.30 -13.24
C LYS A 151 -12.31 -1.22 -13.08
N GLU A 152 -13.22 -1.85 -13.79
CA GLU A 152 -13.47 -3.29 -13.73
C GLU A 152 -12.89 -4.02 -14.94
N ARG A 153 -12.90 -3.35 -16.10
CA ARG A 153 -12.41 -3.91 -17.36
C ARG A 153 -10.90 -3.72 -17.48
N PHE A 154 -10.17 -4.80 -17.77
CA PHE A 154 -8.75 -4.72 -18.16
C PHE A 154 -8.63 -4.06 -19.53
N GLY A 155 -7.54 -3.29 -19.71
CA GLY A 155 -7.23 -2.65 -20.98
C GLY A 155 -7.65 -1.17 -21.07
N ASP A 156 -8.23 -0.62 -20.02
CA ASP A 156 -8.41 0.83 -19.86
C ASP A 156 -7.17 1.41 -19.14
N LEU A 157 -6.28 2.03 -19.91
CA LEU A 157 -4.94 2.41 -19.46
C LEU A 157 -4.83 3.90 -19.17
N GLU A 158 -3.97 4.22 -18.20
CA GLU A 158 -3.47 5.59 -17.97
C GLU A 158 -1.98 5.64 -18.32
N ILE A 159 -1.56 6.63 -19.09
CA ILE A 159 -0.17 6.82 -19.49
C ILE A 159 0.39 8.12 -18.92
N ASP A 160 1.67 8.13 -18.53
CA ASP A 160 2.35 9.30 -18.01
C ASP A 160 3.88 9.19 -18.21
N THR A 161 4.58 10.30 -18.07
CA THR A 161 6.05 10.34 -18.09
C THR A 161 6.60 10.87 -16.78
N ILE A 162 7.68 10.26 -16.31
CA ILE A 162 8.46 10.74 -15.16
C ILE A 162 9.78 11.28 -15.66
N ILE A 163 10.06 12.56 -15.42
CA ILE A 163 11.26 13.23 -15.92
C ILE A 163 12.38 13.13 -14.87
N GLY A 164 13.62 12.89 -15.36
CA GLY A 164 14.84 12.88 -14.56
C GLY A 164 15.31 14.27 -14.15
N LYS A 165 16.42 14.33 -13.40
CA LYS A 165 17.06 15.59 -12.99
C LYS A 165 17.50 16.36 -14.25
N ASN A 166 17.31 17.69 -14.25
CA ASN A 166 17.69 18.58 -15.34
C ASN A 166 17.15 18.11 -16.72
N HIS A 167 15.97 17.50 -16.76
CA HIS A 167 15.33 16.92 -17.93
C HIS A 167 16.15 15.82 -18.64
N LYS A 168 17.16 15.25 -17.98
CA LYS A 168 17.99 14.15 -18.53
C LYS A 168 17.29 12.82 -18.35
N GLY A 169 16.87 12.23 -19.47
CA GLY A 169 16.11 10.99 -19.54
C GLY A 169 14.69 11.08 -19.00
N ALA A 170 13.87 10.16 -19.39
CA ALA A 170 12.51 10.01 -18.89
C ALA A 170 12.15 8.53 -18.69
N ILE A 171 11.08 8.28 -17.97
CA ILE A 171 10.49 6.96 -17.78
C ILE A 171 9.03 7.05 -18.17
N LEU A 172 8.62 6.24 -19.13
CA LEU A 172 7.23 6.02 -19.49
C LEU A 172 6.59 5.07 -18.49
N THR A 173 5.42 5.42 -17.99
CA THR A 173 4.58 4.58 -17.13
C THR A 173 3.23 4.39 -17.78
N ILE A 174 2.78 3.15 -17.88
CA ILE A 174 1.45 2.79 -18.38
C ILE A 174 0.79 1.94 -17.31
N ASN A 175 -0.37 2.36 -16.83
CA ASN A 175 -1.10 1.70 -15.74
C ASN A 175 -2.44 1.19 -16.24
N ASP A 176 -2.76 -0.06 -15.98
CA ASP A 176 -4.12 -0.55 -16.14
C ASP A 176 -5.00 -0.17 -14.95
N ARG A 177 -6.15 0.42 -15.23
CA ARG A 177 -7.07 0.94 -14.22
C ARG A 177 -7.74 -0.16 -13.40
N ALA A 178 -8.03 -1.30 -14.00
CA ALA A 178 -8.68 -2.44 -13.34
C ALA A 178 -7.71 -3.21 -12.43
N THR A 179 -6.59 -3.64 -12.97
CA THR A 179 -5.65 -4.53 -12.27
C THR A 179 -4.53 -3.81 -11.53
N SER A 180 -4.34 -2.51 -11.73
CA SER A 180 -3.16 -1.76 -11.31
C SER A 180 -1.84 -2.31 -11.86
N ARG A 181 -1.89 -3.09 -12.93
CA ARG A 181 -0.70 -3.58 -13.61
C ARG A 181 0.02 -2.42 -14.29
N VAL A 182 1.34 -2.38 -14.16
CA VAL A 182 2.16 -1.31 -14.71
C VAL A 182 3.17 -1.84 -15.71
N TRP A 183 3.37 -1.10 -16.80
CA TRP A 183 4.50 -1.23 -17.69
C TRP A 183 5.38 0.00 -17.52
N ILE A 184 6.68 -0.20 -17.34
CA ILE A 184 7.66 0.86 -17.12
C ILE A 184 8.74 0.74 -18.19
N ARG A 185 8.99 1.80 -18.91
CA ARG A 185 10.02 1.83 -19.98
C ARG A 185 10.90 3.05 -19.85
N LYS A 186 12.20 2.84 -20.04
CA LYS A 186 13.16 3.93 -20.12
C LYS A 186 13.04 4.63 -21.48
N LEU A 187 13.09 5.95 -21.45
CA LEU A 187 13.12 6.81 -22.61
C LEU A 187 14.47 7.58 -22.63
N SER A 188 15.01 7.86 -23.80
CA SER A 188 16.16 8.77 -23.96
C SER A 188 15.77 10.21 -23.60
N GLY A 189 14.57 10.60 -24.00
CA GLY A 189 13.94 11.90 -23.74
C GLY A 189 12.43 11.77 -23.71
N LYS A 190 11.74 12.89 -23.81
CA LYS A 190 10.27 12.95 -23.80
C LYS A 190 9.68 13.42 -25.13
N GLU A 191 10.41 13.28 -26.22
CA GLU A 191 9.93 13.60 -27.56
C GLU A 191 8.79 12.66 -27.97
N ALA A 192 7.81 13.18 -28.70
CA ALA A 192 6.57 12.46 -29.00
C ALA A 192 6.79 11.17 -29.81
N ILE A 193 7.73 11.17 -30.76
CA ILE A 193 7.98 10.00 -31.63
C ILE A 193 8.55 8.82 -30.85
N PRO A 194 9.62 8.94 -30.03
CA PRO A 194 10.09 7.87 -29.16
C PRO A 194 9.03 7.37 -28.17
N VAL A 195 8.25 8.28 -27.58
CA VAL A 195 7.16 7.90 -26.66
C VAL A 195 6.12 7.03 -27.37
N ALA A 196 5.67 7.41 -28.56
CA ALA A 196 4.70 6.63 -29.32
C ALA A 196 5.26 5.24 -29.68
N LYS A 197 6.47 5.17 -30.24
CA LYS A 197 7.11 3.88 -30.60
C LYS A 197 7.24 2.94 -29.40
N ILE A 198 7.69 3.45 -28.26
CA ILE A 198 7.90 2.65 -27.05
C ILE A 198 6.56 2.25 -26.41
N THR A 199 5.51 3.08 -26.47
CA THR A 199 4.17 2.73 -26.03
C THR A 199 3.63 1.54 -26.80
N VAL A 200 3.65 1.60 -28.13
CA VAL A 200 3.20 0.51 -29.00
C VAL A 200 4.00 -0.77 -28.73
N TRP A 201 5.33 -0.66 -28.66
CA TRP A 201 6.18 -1.82 -28.36
C TRP A 201 5.89 -2.45 -26.98
N ALA A 202 5.67 -1.63 -25.96
CA ALA A 202 5.39 -2.11 -24.61
C ALA A 202 4.07 -2.89 -24.52
N LEU A 203 3.08 -2.49 -25.30
CA LEU A 203 1.72 -3.03 -25.26
C LEU A 203 1.43 -4.12 -26.31
N ARG A 204 2.36 -4.35 -27.26
CA ARG A 204 2.13 -5.27 -28.41
C ARG A 204 1.63 -6.66 -28.03
N LYS A 205 2.08 -7.20 -26.87
CA LYS A 205 1.70 -8.55 -26.42
C LYS A 205 0.28 -8.64 -25.84
N VAL A 206 -0.31 -7.50 -25.54
CA VAL A 206 -1.65 -7.39 -24.95
C VAL A 206 -2.58 -6.51 -25.80
N LYS A 207 -2.18 -6.20 -27.05
CA LYS A 207 -2.90 -5.31 -27.96
C LYS A 207 -4.40 -5.62 -28.00
N ASN A 208 -4.76 -6.87 -28.22
CA ASN A 208 -6.15 -7.31 -28.37
C ASN A 208 -6.99 -7.21 -27.08
N LEU A 209 -6.37 -6.85 -25.96
CA LEU A 209 -7.03 -6.68 -24.66
C LEU A 209 -7.12 -5.21 -24.26
N ILE A 210 -6.60 -4.28 -25.07
CA ILE A 210 -6.58 -2.86 -24.76
C ILE A 210 -7.78 -2.19 -25.42
N HIS A 211 -8.43 -1.30 -24.71
CA HIS A 211 -9.60 -0.56 -25.17
C HIS A 211 -9.35 0.94 -25.26
N THR A 212 -8.76 1.50 -24.21
CA THR A 212 -8.55 2.95 -24.13
C THR A 212 -7.20 3.30 -23.51
N ILE A 213 -6.64 4.44 -23.91
CA ILE A 213 -5.52 5.09 -23.21
C ILE A 213 -5.93 6.50 -22.83
N THR A 214 -5.64 6.92 -21.59
CA THR A 214 -5.86 8.28 -21.10
C THR A 214 -4.53 8.91 -20.71
N ALA A 215 -4.22 10.09 -21.26
CA ALA A 215 -3.02 10.87 -20.97
C ALA A 215 -3.32 12.24 -20.37
N ASP A 216 -2.28 12.95 -19.91
CA ASP A 216 -2.38 14.38 -19.70
C ASP A 216 -2.12 15.16 -21.01
N ASN A 217 -2.17 16.49 -20.90
CA ASN A 217 -1.94 17.38 -22.02
C ASN A 217 -0.43 17.65 -22.26
N GLY A 218 0.43 16.66 -21.98
CA GLY A 218 1.87 16.74 -22.22
C GLY A 218 2.19 16.66 -23.73
N LYS A 219 3.06 17.52 -24.23
CA LYS A 219 3.52 17.52 -25.65
C LYS A 219 4.14 16.20 -26.08
N GLU A 220 4.62 15.41 -25.15
CA GLU A 220 5.13 14.05 -25.36
C GLU A 220 4.10 13.07 -25.92
N PHE A 221 2.81 13.39 -25.79
CA PHE A 221 1.71 12.60 -26.35
C PHE A 221 1.14 13.19 -27.67
N ALA A 222 1.82 14.14 -28.29
CA ALA A 222 1.38 14.73 -29.57
C ALA A 222 1.26 13.71 -30.73
N LYS A 223 1.90 12.55 -30.62
CA LYS A 223 1.77 11.42 -31.56
C LYS A 223 0.79 10.33 -31.07
N HIS A 224 -0.26 10.75 -30.35
CA HIS A 224 -1.31 9.87 -29.83
C HIS A 224 -2.11 9.18 -30.95
N GLU A 225 -2.30 9.81 -32.10
CA GLU A 225 -2.98 9.23 -33.26
C GLU A 225 -2.22 8.00 -33.79
N ASP A 226 -0.87 8.07 -33.87
CA ASP A 226 -0.03 6.93 -34.25
C ASP A 226 -0.16 5.77 -33.25
N ILE A 227 -0.32 6.07 -31.96
CA ILE A 227 -0.55 5.06 -30.90
C ILE A 227 -1.94 4.44 -31.08
N ALA A 228 -2.96 5.28 -31.23
CA ALA A 228 -4.36 4.85 -31.39
C ALA A 228 -4.52 3.94 -32.60
N GLN A 229 -3.99 4.35 -33.76
CA GLN A 229 -4.05 3.58 -34.99
C GLN A 229 -3.32 2.24 -34.88
N LYS A 230 -2.07 2.23 -34.37
CA LYS A 230 -1.27 0.99 -34.29
C LYS A 230 -1.80 -0.01 -33.29
N LEU A 231 -2.39 0.45 -32.21
CA LEU A 231 -2.99 -0.40 -31.18
C LEU A 231 -4.48 -0.70 -31.44
N ASP A 232 -5.12 0.03 -32.34
CA ASP A 232 -6.56 -0.03 -32.63
C ASP A 232 -7.40 0.28 -31.38
N ILE A 233 -7.20 1.47 -30.82
CA ILE A 233 -7.80 1.90 -29.55
C ILE A 233 -8.22 3.37 -29.60
N ASN A 234 -9.05 3.76 -28.64
CA ASN A 234 -9.37 5.17 -28.41
C ASN A 234 -8.36 5.82 -27.45
N PHE A 235 -7.95 7.06 -27.75
CA PHE A 235 -7.01 7.82 -26.94
C PHE A 235 -7.66 9.12 -26.43
N TYR A 236 -7.64 9.34 -25.12
CA TYR A 236 -8.29 10.46 -24.45
C TYR A 236 -7.32 11.33 -23.68
N PHE A 237 -7.63 12.60 -23.53
CA PHE A 237 -6.85 13.56 -22.75
C PHE A 237 -7.65 14.09 -21.57
N CYS A 238 -7.02 14.14 -20.39
CA CYS A 238 -7.59 14.74 -19.18
C CYS A 238 -7.79 16.25 -19.37
N LYS A 239 -8.75 16.79 -18.62
CA LYS A 239 -8.93 18.24 -18.56
C LYS A 239 -7.70 18.92 -17.95
N PRO A 240 -7.34 20.10 -18.41
CA PRO A 240 -6.29 20.88 -17.78
C PRO A 240 -6.58 21.09 -16.28
N TYR A 241 -5.57 20.92 -15.43
CA TYR A 241 -5.64 21.03 -13.97
C TYR A 241 -6.46 19.96 -13.23
N HIS A 242 -7.05 18.97 -13.88
CA HIS A 242 -7.81 17.88 -13.27
C HIS A 242 -6.92 16.67 -13.00
N SER A 243 -5.88 16.82 -12.17
CA SER A 243 -4.93 15.73 -11.85
C SER A 243 -5.61 14.51 -11.20
N TRP A 244 -6.75 14.68 -10.54
CA TRP A 244 -7.51 13.59 -9.92
C TRP A 244 -8.10 12.60 -10.92
N GLU A 245 -8.29 12.99 -12.18
CA GLU A 245 -8.74 12.11 -13.26
C GLU A 245 -7.71 10.99 -13.56
N ARG A 246 -6.45 11.14 -13.10
CA ARG A 246 -5.34 10.20 -13.27
C ARG A 246 -4.71 9.75 -11.95
N GLY A 247 -5.53 9.52 -10.93
CA GLY A 247 -5.05 9.12 -9.60
C GLY A 247 -4.24 7.83 -9.58
N ALA A 248 -4.42 6.92 -10.55
CA ALA A 248 -3.62 5.70 -10.66
C ALA A 248 -2.17 6.01 -11.04
N ASN A 249 -1.94 6.93 -11.99
CA ASN A 249 -0.60 7.37 -12.39
C ASN A 249 0.12 8.09 -11.25
N GLU A 250 -0.53 9.02 -10.55
CA GLU A 250 0.09 9.74 -9.44
C GLU A 250 0.57 8.77 -8.35
N ASN A 251 -0.28 7.81 -7.97
CA ASN A 251 0.09 6.79 -7.00
C ASN A 251 1.27 5.93 -7.49
N THR A 252 1.25 5.47 -8.74
CA THR A 252 2.30 4.63 -9.32
C THR A 252 3.63 5.39 -9.42
N ASN A 253 3.59 6.64 -9.89
CA ASN A 253 4.77 7.49 -9.95
C ASN A 253 5.36 7.72 -8.55
N GLY A 254 4.51 7.87 -7.53
CA GLY A 254 4.94 7.92 -6.13
C GLY A 254 5.58 6.62 -5.63
N LEU A 255 5.15 5.45 -6.13
CA LEU A 255 5.78 4.16 -5.82
C LEU A 255 7.12 3.99 -6.54
N ILE A 256 7.22 4.38 -7.81
CA ILE A 256 8.48 4.37 -8.57
C ILE A 256 9.51 5.27 -7.89
N ARG A 257 9.09 6.42 -7.35
CA ARG A 257 9.95 7.34 -6.61
C ARG A 257 10.48 6.80 -5.27
N GLN A 258 9.95 5.70 -4.77
CA GLN A 258 10.55 4.95 -3.65
C GLN A 258 11.89 4.32 -4.08
N TYR A 259 11.99 3.86 -5.32
CA TYR A 259 13.17 3.20 -5.90
C TYR A 259 14.12 4.16 -6.62
N ILE A 260 13.56 5.21 -7.22
CA ILE A 260 14.30 6.23 -7.95
C ILE A 260 13.85 7.60 -7.41
N PRO A 261 14.52 8.14 -6.37
CA PRO A 261 14.16 9.41 -5.75
C PRO A 261 14.16 10.58 -6.75
N LYS A 262 13.44 11.65 -6.39
CA LYS A 262 13.52 12.91 -7.15
C LYS A 262 14.97 13.43 -7.15
N GLY A 263 15.38 14.04 -8.26
CA GLY A 263 16.73 14.56 -8.41
C GLY A 263 17.78 13.55 -8.88
N LYS A 264 17.39 12.28 -9.14
CA LYS A 264 18.23 11.31 -9.83
C LYS A 264 18.24 11.57 -11.33
N ASP A 265 19.41 11.43 -11.95
CA ASP A 265 19.58 11.37 -13.40
C ASP A 265 19.12 9.99 -13.89
N PHE A 266 18.22 9.98 -14.87
CA PHE A 266 17.69 8.71 -15.38
C PHE A 266 18.61 8.09 -16.44
N SER A 267 19.61 8.79 -16.93
CA SER A 267 20.65 8.20 -17.77
C SER A 267 21.41 7.09 -17.05
N GLU A 268 21.62 7.24 -15.73
CA GLU A 268 22.30 6.26 -14.87
C GLU A 268 21.43 5.02 -14.54
N VAL A 269 20.12 5.09 -14.78
CA VAL A 269 19.21 3.99 -14.46
C VAL A 269 19.18 2.98 -15.58
N THR A 270 19.63 1.76 -15.32
CA THR A 270 19.67 0.69 -16.33
C THR A 270 18.30 0.11 -16.65
N ASN A 271 18.11 -0.43 -17.85
CA ASN A 271 16.89 -1.14 -18.23
C ASN A 271 16.61 -2.34 -17.30
N LYS A 272 17.66 -3.03 -16.82
CA LYS A 272 17.56 -4.12 -15.83
C LYS A 272 16.93 -3.61 -14.52
N ARG A 273 17.34 -2.42 -14.05
CA ARG A 273 16.76 -1.79 -12.85
C ARG A 273 15.30 -1.41 -13.07
N ILE A 274 14.94 -0.84 -14.22
CA ILE A 274 13.56 -0.50 -14.59
C ILE A 274 12.70 -1.76 -14.59
N LYS A 275 13.15 -2.85 -15.20
CA LYS A 275 12.42 -4.11 -15.24
C LYS A 275 12.24 -4.73 -13.87
N TRP A 276 13.24 -4.63 -13.01
CA TRP A 276 13.17 -5.08 -11.63
C TRP A 276 12.10 -4.29 -10.84
N ILE A 277 12.04 -2.95 -11.01
CA ILE A 277 11.01 -2.10 -10.38
C ILE A 277 9.62 -2.50 -10.89
N GLU A 278 9.44 -2.66 -12.20
CA GLU A 278 8.19 -3.11 -12.81
C GLU A 278 7.71 -4.43 -12.19
N ASN A 279 8.59 -5.41 -12.08
CA ASN A 279 8.29 -6.70 -11.48
C ASN A 279 7.90 -6.57 -10.00
N ASN A 280 8.63 -5.79 -9.23
CA ASN A 280 8.30 -5.57 -7.82
C ASN A 280 6.92 -4.90 -7.64
N LEU A 281 6.60 -3.90 -8.45
CA LEU A 281 5.31 -3.22 -8.38
C LEU A 281 4.15 -4.12 -8.82
N ASN A 282 4.36 -4.97 -9.81
CA ASN A 282 3.36 -5.91 -10.32
C ASN A 282 3.17 -7.14 -9.41
N ASN A 283 4.11 -7.42 -8.51
CA ASN A 283 4.02 -8.46 -7.48
C ASN A 283 3.73 -7.90 -6.08
N ARG A 284 3.45 -6.60 -5.96
CA ARG A 284 3.13 -5.96 -4.68
C ARG A 284 1.62 -5.99 -4.45
N PRO A 285 1.11 -6.57 -3.33
CA PRO A 285 -0.32 -6.61 -3.03
C PRO A 285 -0.96 -5.22 -3.02
N ARG A 286 -2.22 -5.12 -3.45
CA ARG A 286 -2.98 -3.87 -3.48
C ARG A 286 -4.25 -3.99 -2.66
N LYS A 287 -4.48 -3.07 -1.71
CA LYS A 287 -5.69 -3.04 -0.89
C LYS A 287 -6.97 -3.07 -1.75
N ARG A 288 -7.02 -2.23 -2.80
CA ARG A 288 -8.18 -2.16 -3.71
C ARG A 288 -8.43 -3.43 -4.52
N LEU A 289 -7.47 -4.36 -4.59
CA LEU A 289 -7.60 -5.67 -5.22
C LEU A 289 -7.84 -6.79 -4.19
N GLY A 290 -8.29 -6.46 -2.97
CA GLY A 290 -8.41 -7.44 -1.90
C GLY A 290 -7.06 -8.07 -1.52
N TYR A 291 -5.98 -7.30 -1.61
CA TYR A 291 -4.60 -7.73 -1.38
C TYR A 291 -4.06 -8.81 -2.34
N LEU A 292 -4.73 -9.00 -3.47
CA LEU A 292 -4.11 -9.63 -4.63
C LEU A 292 -3.04 -8.71 -5.23
N THR A 293 -2.08 -9.31 -5.92
CA THR A 293 -1.10 -8.58 -6.73
C THR A 293 -1.69 -8.21 -8.10
N PRO A 294 -1.19 -7.17 -8.77
CA PRO A 294 -1.54 -6.86 -10.15
C PRO A 294 -1.39 -8.06 -11.10
N ASN A 295 -0.35 -8.87 -10.93
CA ASN A 295 -0.12 -10.06 -11.74
C ASN A 295 -1.17 -11.15 -11.49
N GLU A 296 -1.57 -11.38 -10.24
CA GLU A 296 -2.63 -12.34 -9.92
C GLU A 296 -3.98 -11.90 -10.49
N LYS A 297 -4.34 -10.62 -10.30
CA LYS A 297 -5.58 -10.06 -10.84
C LYS A 297 -5.61 -10.12 -12.36
N PHE A 298 -4.50 -9.79 -13.02
CA PHE A 298 -4.38 -9.91 -14.48
C PHE A 298 -4.57 -11.35 -14.97
N LYS A 299 -3.96 -12.33 -14.30
CA LYS A 299 -4.14 -13.75 -14.64
C LYS A 299 -5.59 -14.19 -14.48
N GLN A 300 -6.28 -13.76 -13.42
CA GLN A 300 -7.70 -14.07 -13.22
C GLN A 300 -8.55 -13.58 -14.41
N ILE A 301 -8.34 -12.33 -14.86
CA ILE A 301 -9.10 -11.75 -15.97
C ILE A 301 -8.82 -12.50 -17.29
N ILE A 302 -7.56 -12.81 -17.57
CA ILE A 302 -7.22 -13.55 -18.81
C ILE A 302 -7.83 -14.95 -18.79
N ASN A 303 -7.74 -15.67 -17.68
CA ASN A 303 -8.32 -17.00 -17.56
C ASN A 303 -9.85 -16.97 -17.71
N MET A 304 -10.54 -15.97 -17.15
CA MET A 304 -11.98 -15.79 -17.36
C MET A 304 -12.31 -15.56 -18.83
N ASN A 305 -11.56 -14.74 -19.53
CA ASN A 305 -11.77 -14.48 -20.94
C ASN A 305 -11.48 -15.72 -21.81
N SER A 306 -10.45 -16.52 -21.49
CA SER A 306 -10.16 -17.76 -22.23
C SER A 306 -11.24 -18.82 -22.06
N VAL A 307 -11.89 -18.88 -20.90
CA VAL A 307 -13.05 -19.78 -20.68
C VAL A 307 -14.30 -19.29 -21.42
N ALA A 308 -14.50 -17.96 -21.49
CA ALA A 308 -15.65 -17.39 -22.19
C ALA A 308 -15.58 -17.50 -23.74
N PHE A 309 -14.38 -17.68 -24.31
CA PHE A 309 -14.17 -17.85 -25.76
C PHE A 309 -13.87 -19.28 -26.16
N GLY A 310 -13.89 -20.24 -25.23
CA GLY A 310 -13.56 -21.64 -25.42
C GLY A 310 -14.77 -22.58 -25.53
N THR A 311 -15.99 -22.04 -25.81
CA THR A 311 -17.21 -22.81 -26.13
C THR A 311 -17.62 -22.58 -27.54
#